data_1186157ddfd69a29ba6cfac9fc32faf5
#
_entry.id   1186157ddfd69a29ba6cfac9fc32faf5
#
_cell.length_a   1.000
_cell.length_b   1.000
_cell.length_c   1.000
_cell.angle_alpha   90.00
_cell.angle_beta   90.00
_cell.angle_gamma   90.00
#
_symmetry.space_group_name_H-M   'P 1'
#
loop_
_entity.id
_entity.type
_entity.pdbx_description
1 polymer ?
#
loop_
_entity_poly.entity_id
_entity_poly.type
_entity_poly.pdbx_seq_one_letter_code
_entity_poly.pdbx_strand_id
1 'polypeptide(L)'
;LNGIVYASEKPENLQILSAKPLDDMMMILTFSTGEQRLFDATVLTGSAFAPLADEKIFKDCKVVDGIVTWMDEDIDCAPEYMYEHSYAYLA
;
A
#
# COMPACT_ATOMS: atom_id res chain seq x y z
N LEU A 1 -27.39 -0.25 -12.64
CA LEU A 1 -26.76 -0.35 -12.41
C LEU A 1 -26.26 -0.82 -11.82
N ASN A 2 -26.40 -0.98 -11.66
CA ASN A 2 -25.85 -1.24 -11.06
C ASN A 2 -24.59 -1.29 -10.79
N GLY A 3 -23.67 -1.70 -11.28
CA GLY A 3 -22.26 -1.55 -11.23
C GLY A 3 -21.75 -0.32 -10.55
N ILE A 4 -22.62 0.52 -10.38
CA ILE A 4 -22.33 1.79 -9.74
C ILE A 4 -21.79 1.60 -8.34
N VAL A 5 -22.33 0.63 -7.63
CA VAL A 5 -21.91 0.37 -6.27
C VAL A 5 -20.44 0.00 -6.22
N TYR A 6 -19.99 -0.75 -7.18
CA TYR A 6 -18.60 -1.20 -7.18
C TYR A 6 -17.66 -0.04 -7.42
N ALA A 7 -18.02 0.84 -8.31
CA ALA A 7 -17.18 1.97 -8.60
C ALA A 7 -16.97 2.84 -7.38
N SER A 8 -18.00 2.96 -6.54
CA SER A 8 -17.87 3.79 -5.35
C SER A 8 -17.01 3.15 -4.28
N GLU A 9 -16.87 1.84 -4.33
CA GLU A 9 -16.07 1.13 -3.32
C GLU A 9 -14.60 1.06 -3.68
N LYS A 10 -14.33 1.00 -4.98
CA LYS A 10 -12.96 0.80 -5.43
C LYS A 10 -12.72 1.70 -6.64
N PRO A 11 -12.13 2.86 -6.42
CA PRO A 11 -11.92 3.81 -7.51
C PRO A 11 -11.06 3.20 -8.62
N GLU A 12 -11.34 3.63 -9.85
CA GLU A 12 -10.50 3.24 -10.97
C GLU A 12 -9.20 4.05 -10.94
N ASN A 13 -8.17 3.48 -11.51
CA ASN A 13 -6.87 4.14 -11.61
C ASN A 13 -6.34 4.55 -10.25
N LEU A 14 -6.56 3.68 -9.28
CA LEU A 14 -6.08 3.93 -7.93
C LEU A 14 -4.56 3.94 -7.92
N GLN A 15 -4.00 4.99 -7.32
CA GLN A 15 -2.55 5.13 -7.21
C GLN A 15 -2.19 5.55 -5.80
N ILE A 16 -0.94 5.26 -5.43
CA ILE A 16 -0.39 5.71 -4.17
C ILE A 16 0.42 6.96 -4.43
N LEU A 17 0.16 8.01 -3.68
CA LEU A 17 0.89 9.26 -3.79
C LEU A 17 2.09 9.29 -2.87
N SER A 18 1.96 8.70 -1.68
CA SER A 18 3.07 8.64 -0.74
C SER A 18 2.90 7.44 0.18
N ALA A 19 4.02 6.95 0.68
CA ALA A 19 4.05 5.85 1.63
C ALA A 19 5.03 6.20 2.73
N LYS A 20 4.57 6.15 3.98
CA LYS A 20 5.40 6.43 5.14
C LYS A 20 5.52 5.18 5.99
N PRO A 21 6.67 4.52 5.98
CA PRO A 21 6.83 3.32 6.81
C PRO A 21 6.96 3.69 8.28
N LEU A 22 6.38 2.86 9.12
CA LEU A 22 6.42 3.03 10.57
C LEU A 22 7.07 1.79 11.17
N ASP A 23 7.11 1.73 12.51
CA ASP A 23 7.60 0.54 13.19
C ASP A 23 6.59 -0.60 13.04
N ASP A 24 7.05 -1.82 13.33
CA ASP A 24 6.21 -3.02 13.35
C ASP A 24 5.53 -3.30 12.01
N MET A 25 6.22 -2.95 10.91
CA MET A 25 5.73 -3.19 9.55
C MET A 25 4.41 -2.50 9.24
N MET A 26 4.15 -1.38 9.90
CA MET A 26 2.99 -0.57 9.57
C MET A 26 3.38 0.54 8.61
N MET A 27 2.42 1.01 7.83
CA MET A 27 2.65 2.08 6.87
C MET A 27 1.44 2.99 6.80
N ILE A 28 1.70 4.28 6.63
CA ILE A 28 0.63 5.23 6.30
C ILE A 28 0.72 5.49 4.81
N LEU A 29 -0.36 5.22 4.11
CA LEU A 29 -0.44 5.37 2.66
C LEU A 29 -1.39 6.51 2.32
N THR A 30 -0.95 7.39 1.41
CA THR A 30 -1.83 8.41 0.86
C THR A 30 -2.18 7.97 -0.56
N PHE A 31 -3.46 7.82 -0.81
CA PHE A 31 -3.96 7.37 -2.10
C PHE A 31 -4.39 8.54 -2.98
N SER A 32 -4.51 8.27 -4.27
CA SER A 32 -4.92 9.29 -5.23
C SER A 32 -6.32 9.83 -4.96
N THR A 33 -7.11 9.12 -4.17
CA THR A 33 -8.43 9.61 -3.73
C THR A 33 -8.31 10.74 -2.71
N GLY A 34 -7.11 10.96 -2.17
CA GLY A 34 -6.91 11.89 -1.06
C GLY A 34 -6.98 11.24 0.31
N GLU A 35 -7.36 9.97 0.35
CA GLU A 35 -7.46 9.26 1.63
C GLU A 35 -6.10 8.87 2.15
N GLN A 36 -5.95 8.96 3.48
CA GLN A 36 -4.82 8.34 4.17
C GLN A 36 -5.32 7.09 4.85
N ARG A 37 -4.55 6.01 4.70
CA ARG A 37 -4.95 4.72 5.25
C ARG A 37 -3.77 4.05 5.91
N LEU A 38 -4.05 3.30 6.96
CA LEU A 38 -3.03 2.57 7.71
C LEU A 38 -2.98 1.13 7.19
N PHE A 39 -1.82 0.73 6.74
CA PHE A 39 -1.63 -0.60 6.17
C PHE A 39 -0.68 -1.42 7.03
N ASP A 40 -1.09 -2.63 7.37
CA ASP A 40 -0.27 -3.58 8.13
C ASP A 40 0.39 -4.52 7.12
N ALA A 41 1.67 -4.30 6.88
CA ALA A 41 2.37 -5.07 5.85
C ALA A 41 2.62 -6.53 6.26
N THR A 42 2.30 -6.90 7.50
CA THR A 42 2.44 -8.32 7.88
C THR A 42 1.45 -9.21 7.14
N VAL A 43 0.43 -8.62 6.49
CA VAL A 43 -0.49 -9.41 5.67
C VAL A 43 0.17 -9.85 4.37
N LEU A 44 1.30 -9.26 3.99
CA LEU A 44 2.03 -9.64 2.80
C LEU A 44 2.82 -10.91 3.09
N THR A 45 2.26 -12.04 2.68
CA THR A 45 2.88 -13.35 2.92
C THR A 45 3.44 -13.90 1.61
N GLY A 46 4.21 -14.98 1.75
CA GLY A 46 4.82 -15.59 0.58
C GLY A 46 6.28 -15.19 0.43
N SER A 47 7.02 -16.00 -0.32
CA SER A 47 8.47 -15.83 -0.42
C SER A 47 8.87 -14.52 -1.08
N ALA A 48 8.01 -13.98 -1.96
CA ALA A 48 8.33 -12.73 -2.64
C ALA A 48 8.46 -11.57 -1.66
N PHE A 49 7.73 -11.62 -0.54
CA PHE A 49 7.76 -10.54 0.46
C PHE A 49 8.65 -10.84 1.65
N ALA A 50 9.33 -11.99 1.66
CA ALA A 50 10.15 -12.38 2.79
C ALA A 50 11.22 -11.32 3.17
N PRO A 51 11.86 -10.63 2.20
CA PRO A 51 12.87 -9.62 2.57
C PRO A 51 12.33 -8.48 3.42
N LEU A 52 11.01 -8.25 3.41
CA LEU A 52 10.43 -7.15 4.17
C LEU A 52 10.51 -7.37 5.68
N ALA A 53 10.85 -8.58 6.12
CA ALA A 53 11.08 -8.82 7.53
C ALA A 53 12.32 -8.08 8.05
N ASP A 54 13.21 -7.67 7.14
CA ASP A 54 14.34 -6.82 7.50
C ASP A 54 13.83 -5.38 7.55
N GLU A 55 13.90 -4.79 8.74
CA GLU A 55 13.36 -3.45 8.95
C GLU A 55 14.01 -2.42 8.03
N LYS A 56 15.29 -2.56 7.75
CA LYS A 56 15.97 -1.61 6.88
C LYS A 56 15.42 -1.66 5.47
N ILE A 57 15.13 -2.86 4.98
CA ILE A 57 14.53 -3.03 3.66
C ILE A 57 13.13 -2.46 3.65
N PHE A 58 12.34 -2.81 4.67
CA PHE A 58 10.96 -2.33 4.75
C PHE A 58 10.89 -0.80 4.75
N LYS A 59 11.75 -0.16 5.54
CA LYS A 59 11.72 1.30 5.69
C LYS A 59 12.30 2.05 4.50
N ASP A 60 12.95 1.34 3.58
CA ASP A 60 13.48 1.95 2.36
C ASP A 60 12.51 1.83 1.20
N CYS A 61 11.23 1.82 1.48
CA CYS A 61 10.21 1.75 0.43
C CYS A 61 10.20 3.03 -0.39
N LYS A 62 9.76 2.89 -1.65
CA LYS A 62 9.63 4.02 -2.57
C LYS A 62 8.36 3.85 -3.38
N VAL A 63 7.77 4.99 -3.74
CA VAL A 63 6.61 4.97 -4.62
C VAL A 63 7.09 5.27 -6.03
N VAL A 64 6.85 4.33 -6.93
CA VAL A 64 7.24 4.46 -8.32
C VAL A 64 5.99 4.25 -9.17
N ASP A 65 5.65 5.28 -9.94
CA ASP A 65 4.47 5.25 -10.82
C ASP A 65 3.20 4.84 -10.08
N GLY A 66 3.05 5.36 -8.86
CA GLY A 66 1.84 5.11 -8.08
C GLY A 66 1.81 3.79 -7.34
N ILE A 67 2.93 3.07 -7.30
CA ILE A 67 3.02 1.74 -6.70
C ILE A 67 4.12 1.74 -5.64
N VAL A 68 3.82 1.17 -4.48
CA VAL A 68 4.85 1.04 -3.43
C VAL A 68 5.80 -0.09 -3.81
N THR A 69 7.08 0.20 -3.78
CA THR A 69 8.11 -0.76 -4.14
C THR A 69 9.21 -0.81 -3.08
N TRP A 70 9.95 -1.90 -3.09
CA TRP A 70 11.12 -2.11 -2.24
C TRP A 70 12.23 -2.74 -3.07
N MET A 71 13.48 -2.59 -2.61
CA MET A 71 14.64 -3.23 -3.25
C MET A 71 14.75 -2.90 -4.74
N ASP A 72 14.73 -1.59 -5.03
CA ASP A 72 14.84 -1.10 -6.41
C ASP A 72 13.82 -1.76 -7.33
N GLU A 73 12.57 -1.81 -6.86
CA GLU A 73 11.42 -2.33 -7.61
C GLU A 73 11.40 -3.85 -7.78
N ASP A 74 12.30 -4.57 -7.10
CA ASP A 74 12.23 -6.03 -7.09
C ASP A 74 10.98 -6.55 -6.41
N ILE A 75 10.47 -5.78 -5.45
CA ILE A 75 9.25 -6.12 -4.73
C ILE A 75 8.27 -4.97 -4.91
N ASP A 76 7.03 -5.30 -5.23
CA ASP A 76 5.99 -4.28 -5.33
C ASP A 76 4.69 -4.82 -4.79
N CYS A 77 3.76 -3.89 -4.55
CA CYS A 77 2.44 -4.27 -4.06
C CYS A 77 1.41 -3.39 -4.77
N ALA A 78 0.40 -4.02 -5.35
CA ALA A 78 -0.62 -3.31 -6.10
C ALA A 78 -1.39 -2.34 -5.19
N PRO A 79 -1.66 -1.12 -5.66
CA PRO A 79 -2.43 -0.15 -4.85
C PRO A 79 -3.79 -0.69 -4.45
N GLU A 80 -4.46 -1.44 -5.32
CA GLU A 80 -5.77 -2.00 -5.02
C GLU A 80 -5.71 -2.95 -3.83
N TYR A 81 -4.69 -3.78 -3.78
CA TYR A 81 -4.52 -4.71 -2.67
C TYR A 81 -4.31 -3.93 -1.36
N MET A 82 -3.48 -2.91 -1.40
CA MET A 82 -3.21 -2.11 -0.21
C MET A 82 -4.46 -1.36 0.23
N TYR A 83 -5.25 -0.88 -0.71
CA TYR A 83 -6.48 -0.19 -0.38
C TYR A 83 -7.46 -1.13 0.33
N GLU A 84 -7.63 -2.34 -0.19
CA GLU A 84 -8.56 -3.30 0.36
C GLU A 84 -8.15 -3.79 1.75
N HIS A 85 -6.86 -3.85 2.02
CA HIS A 85 -6.35 -4.43 3.26
C HIS A 85 -5.85 -3.37 4.24
N SER A 86 -6.25 -2.12 4.05
CA SER A 86 -5.86 -1.05 4.94
C SER A 86 -7.08 -0.52 5.68
N TYR A 87 -6.81 0.31 6.68
CA TYR A 87 -7.86 0.90 7.52
C TYR A 87 -7.82 2.41 7.38
N ALA A 88 -8.98 3.05 7.46
CA ALA A 88 -9.03 4.50 7.42
C ALA A 88 -8.15 5.07 8.54
N TYR A 89 -7.32 6.05 8.19
CA TYR A 89 -6.42 6.68 9.14
C TYR A 89 -6.78 8.14 9.29
N LEU A 90 -7.17 8.51 10.49
CA LEU A 90 -7.53 9.88 10.81
C LEU A 90 -6.46 10.44 11.73
N ALA A 91 -5.62 11.30 11.17
CA ALA A 91 -4.52 11.88 11.91
C ALA A 91 -5.01 12.90 12.94
#